data_e3bea59947142dd4543474c52d761686
#
_entry.id   e3bea59947142dd4543474c52d761686
#
_cell.length_a   1.000
_cell.length_b   1.000
_cell.length_c   1.000
_cell.angle_alpha   90.00
_cell.angle_beta   90.00
_cell.angle_gamma   90.00
#
_symmetry.space_group_name_H-M   'P 1'
#
loop_
_entity.id
_entity.type
_entity.pdbx_description
1 polymer ?
#
loop_
_entity_poly.entity_id
_entity_poly.type
_entity_poly.pdbx_seq_one_letter_code
_entity_poly.pdbx_strand_id
1 'polypeptide(L)'
;MRVFVATLLLLACSAPMNYGQKTRFGQKTEAPNRAEYTLKGHVSASRLQTECAKGICNNVLYADVILNGKKLTLSGIAVEVTRTLVLIAPGDYPMKLINDVHNSDSSLLGQEYDMLLTDNVVWHCFTAGISE
;
A
#
# COMPACT_ATOMS: atom_id res chain seq x y z
N MET A 1 22.34 46.51 52.01
CA MET A 1 21.57 45.25 51.95
C MET A 1 20.94 45.15 50.57
N ARG A 2 21.54 44.37 49.70
CA ARG A 2 21.04 44.11 48.33
C ARG A 2 20.50 42.71 48.23
N VAL A 3 19.22 42.58 48.11
CA VAL A 3 18.54 41.29 47.90
C VAL A 3 18.55 40.99 46.42
N PHE A 4 19.31 39.95 46.03
CA PHE A 4 19.23 39.39 44.68
C PHE A 4 18.09 38.38 44.59
N VAL A 5 17.04 38.72 43.85
CA VAL A 5 15.99 37.77 43.50
C VAL A 5 16.44 37.05 42.24
N ALA A 6 16.81 35.76 42.41
CA ALA A 6 17.12 34.91 41.29
C ALA A 6 15.79 34.33 40.72
N THR A 7 15.41 34.82 39.53
CA THR A 7 14.27 34.31 38.79
C THR A 7 14.70 33.06 38.05
N LEU A 8 14.23 31.88 38.51
CA LEU A 8 14.46 30.60 37.88
C LEU A 8 13.48 30.45 36.71
N LEU A 9 13.96 30.61 35.48
CA LEU A 9 13.19 30.32 34.28
C LEU A 9 13.14 28.78 34.06
N LEU A 10 12.04 28.16 34.38
CA LEU A 10 11.73 26.79 33.98
C LEU A 10 11.35 26.77 32.50
N LEU A 11 12.30 26.42 31.63
CA LEU A 11 12.01 26.04 30.26
C LEU A 11 11.32 24.67 30.29
N ALA A 12 10.00 24.64 30.13
CA ALA A 12 9.27 23.42 29.85
C ALA A 12 9.53 23.03 28.39
N CYS A 13 10.45 22.09 28.18
CA CYS A 13 10.57 21.38 26.91
C CYS A 13 9.33 20.50 26.70
N SER A 14 8.31 21.05 26.04
CA SER A 14 7.23 20.24 25.48
C SER A 14 7.73 19.55 24.22
N ALA A 15 8.25 18.34 24.36
CA ALA A 15 8.49 17.45 23.23
C ALA A 15 7.14 17.12 22.59
N PRO A 16 6.96 17.30 21.27
CA PRO A 16 5.77 16.83 20.60
C PRO A 16 5.77 15.30 20.68
N MET A 17 4.81 14.74 21.40
CA MET A 17 4.53 13.32 21.33
C MET A 17 4.00 13.06 19.91
N ASN A 18 4.88 12.57 19.04
CA ASN A 18 4.45 11.92 17.81
C ASN A 18 3.71 10.65 18.20
N TYR A 19 2.40 10.76 18.31
CA TYR A 19 1.54 9.59 18.30
C TYR A 19 1.70 8.95 16.94
N GLY A 20 2.48 7.87 16.87
CA GLY A 20 2.59 7.05 15.69
C GLY A 20 1.19 6.65 15.24
N GLN A 21 0.72 7.22 14.14
CA GLN A 21 -0.51 6.79 13.51
C GLN A 21 -0.32 5.32 13.15
N LYS A 22 -1.12 4.45 13.78
CA LYS A 22 -1.19 3.05 13.39
C LYS A 22 -1.57 3.03 11.91
N THR A 23 -0.61 2.69 11.06
CA THR A 23 -0.84 2.48 9.64
C THR A 23 -1.91 1.42 9.50
N ARG A 24 -3.06 1.78 8.95
CA ARG A 24 -4.05 0.82 8.49
C ARG A 24 -3.38 -0.01 7.39
N PHE A 25 -3.56 -1.32 7.46
CA PHE A 25 -3.03 -2.25 6.46
C PHE A 25 -3.29 -1.70 5.04
N GLY A 26 -2.23 -1.50 4.25
CA GLY A 26 -2.30 -1.09 2.85
C GLY A 26 -2.05 0.39 2.54
N GLN A 27 -2.00 1.30 3.51
CA GLN A 27 -1.68 2.70 3.26
C GLN A 27 -0.34 3.08 3.89
N LYS A 28 0.64 3.41 3.07
CA LYS A 28 1.86 4.07 3.52
C LYS A 28 1.55 5.55 3.79
N THR A 29 1.94 6.03 4.96
CA THR A 29 1.72 7.43 5.39
C THR A 29 2.66 8.42 4.71
N GLU A 30 3.70 7.97 4.04
CA GLU A 30 4.64 8.80 3.29
C GLU A 30 4.22 8.89 1.81
N ALA A 31 4.40 10.09 1.22
CA ALA A 31 4.19 10.26 -0.21
C ALA A 31 5.11 9.31 -0.99
N PRO A 32 4.58 8.50 -1.91
CA PRO A 32 5.37 7.52 -2.62
C PRO A 32 6.39 8.21 -3.52
N ASN A 33 7.63 7.72 -3.50
CA ASN A 33 8.65 8.16 -4.44
C ASN A 33 8.37 7.56 -5.83
N ARG A 34 7.80 8.35 -6.72
CA ARG A 34 7.41 7.91 -8.06
C ARG A 34 8.56 7.33 -8.90
N ALA A 35 9.82 7.75 -8.64
CA ALA A 35 10.98 7.25 -9.36
C ALA A 35 11.27 5.75 -9.11
N GLU A 36 10.73 5.18 -8.03
CA GLU A 36 10.86 3.76 -7.72
C GLU A 36 9.87 2.87 -8.49
N TYR A 37 8.82 3.46 -9.06
CA TYR A 37 7.78 2.75 -9.80
C TYR A 37 8.16 2.65 -11.27
N THR A 38 9.07 1.73 -11.57
CA THR A 38 9.68 1.58 -12.90
C THR A 38 8.90 0.65 -13.83
N LEU A 39 7.96 -0.12 -13.28
CA LEU A 39 7.10 -1.01 -14.06
C LEU A 39 5.81 -0.30 -14.43
N LYS A 40 5.18 -0.75 -15.51
CA LYS A 40 3.87 -0.27 -15.96
C LYS A 40 2.92 -1.44 -16.09
N GLY A 41 1.89 -1.47 -15.26
CA GLY A 41 0.82 -2.44 -15.33
C GLY A 41 -0.41 -1.86 -16.01
N HIS A 42 -0.97 -2.56 -16.99
CA HIS A 42 -2.25 -2.21 -17.59
C HIS A 42 -3.36 -3.01 -16.93
N VAL A 43 -4.19 -2.33 -16.15
CA VAL A 43 -5.37 -2.93 -15.52
C VAL A 43 -6.48 -3.02 -16.57
N SER A 44 -6.95 -4.22 -16.85
CA SER A 44 -8.09 -4.46 -17.76
C SER A 44 -9.41 -4.52 -17.02
N ALA A 45 -9.43 -5.08 -15.82
CA ALA A 45 -10.61 -5.19 -14.99
C ALA A 45 -10.20 -5.26 -13.51
N SER A 46 -11.09 -4.86 -12.62
CA SER A 46 -10.96 -5.11 -11.19
C SER A 46 -12.29 -5.55 -10.58
N ARG A 47 -12.21 -6.30 -9.50
CA ARG A 47 -13.37 -6.78 -8.74
C ARG A 47 -13.09 -6.82 -7.26
N LEU A 48 -14.09 -6.60 -6.47
CA LEU A 48 -14.06 -6.71 -5.02
C LEU A 48 -14.74 -8.00 -4.58
N GLN A 49 -14.12 -8.74 -3.68
CA GLN A 49 -14.65 -9.98 -3.14
C GLN A 49 -14.48 -10.01 -1.63
N THR A 50 -15.50 -10.42 -0.91
CA THR A 50 -15.39 -10.64 0.53
C THR A 50 -14.95 -12.07 0.77
N GLU A 51 -13.83 -12.24 1.44
CA GLU A 51 -13.27 -13.54 1.80
C GLU A 51 -13.28 -13.73 3.31
N CYS A 52 -13.81 -14.86 3.75
CA CYS A 52 -13.89 -15.17 5.17
C CYS A 52 -13.07 -16.42 5.49
N ALA A 53 -12.21 -16.34 6.49
CA ALA A 53 -11.44 -17.45 7.02
C ALA A 53 -11.43 -17.40 8.54
N LYS A 54 -11.72 -18.50 9.19
CA LYS A 54 -11.73 -18.62 10.66
C LYS A 54 -12.55 -17.52 11.39
N GLY A 55 -13.69 -17.15 10.82
CA GLY A 55 -14.58 -16.13 11.38
C GLY A 55 -14.15 -14.68 11.12
N ILE A 56 -13.06 -14.47 10.40
CA ILE A 56 -12.59 -13.13 10.00
C ILE A 56 -12.90 -12.95 8.51
N CYS A 57 -13.61 -11.88 8.18
CA CYS A 57 -13.94 -11.52 6.79
C CYS A 57 -13.16 -10.28 6.37
N ASN A 58 -12.53 -10.33 5.20
CA ASN A 58 -11.82 -9.22 4.60
C ASN A 58 -12.34 -8.94 3.19
N ASN A 59 -12.34 -7.68 2.81
CA ASN A 59 -12.57 -7.31 1.43
C ASN A 59 -11.27 -7.37 0.66
N VAL A 60 -11.21 -8.25 -0.32
CA VAL A 60 -10.05 -8.46 -1.20
C VAL A 60 -10.33 -7.84 -2.55
N LEU A 61 -9.42 -7.03 -3.01
CA LEU A 61 -9.45 -6.44 -4.34
C LEU A 61 -8.63 -7.31 -5.28
N TYR A 62 -9.22 -7.70 -6.39
CA TYR A 62 -8.57 -8.39 -7.48
C TYR A 62 -8.47 -7.48 -8.68
N ALA A 63 -7.35 -7.52 -9.37
CA ALA A 63 -7.15 -6.81 -10.63
C ALA A 63 -6.51 -7.73 -11.67
N ASP A 64 -7.07 -7.74 -12.86
CA ASP A 64 -6.49 -8.40 -14.02
C ASP A 64 -5.57 -7.41 -14.72
N VAL A 65 -4.28 -7.71 -14.75
CA VAL A 65 -3.21 -6.79 -15.15
C VAL A 65 -2.34 -7.42 -16.23
N ILE A 66 -2.03 -6.65 -17.24
CA ILE A 66 -0.98 -6.99 -18.20
C ILE A 66 0.31 -6.31 -17.76
N LEU A 67 1.31 -7.10 -17.40
CA LEU A 67 2.62 -6.64 -16.97
C LEU A 67 3.70 -7.33 -17.81
N ASN A 68 4.51 -6.53 -18.52
CA ASN A 68 5.54 -7.05 -19.43
C ASN A 68 5.02 -8.10 -20.44
N GLY A 69 3.82 -7.87 -20.98
CA GLY A 69 3.17 -8.76 -21.94
C GLY A 69 2.52 -10.01 -21.34
N LYS A 70 2.61 -10.21 -20.02
CA LYS A 70 1.98 -11.34 -19.31
C LYS A 70 0.70 -10.89 -18.64
N LYS A 71 -0.34 -11.72 -18.73
CA LYS A 71 -1.60 -11.49 -18.02
C LYS A 71 -1.51 -12.09 -16.63
N LEU A 72 -1.69 -11.26 -15.62
CA LEU A 72 -1.62 -11.63 -14.22
C LEU A 72 -2.92 -11.25 -13.53
N THR A 73 -3.35 -12.05 -12.58
CA THR A 73 -4.36 -11.63 -11.60
C THR A 73 -3.63 -11.26 -10.32
N LEU A 74 -3.72 -10.00 -9.95
CA LEU A 74 -3.19 -9.49 -8.69
C LEU A 74 -4.29 -9.44 -7.65
N SER A 75 -3.95 -9.69 -6.39
CA SER A 75 -4.87 -9.58 -5.26
C SER A 75 -4.22 -8.86 -4.10
N GLY A 76 -5.02 -8.15 -3.36
CA GLY A 76 -4.59 -7.44 -2.16
C GLY A 76 -5.77 -6.96 -1.33
N ILE A 77 -5.50 -6.51 -0.13
CA ILE A 77 -6.55 -5.94 0.71
C ILE A 77 -7.12 -4.70 0.00
N ALA A 78 -8.44 -4.59 -0.03
CA ALA A 78 -9.12 -3.49 -0.67
C ALA A 78 -8.69 -2.14 -0.09
N VAL A 79 -8.48 -1.18 -0.97
CA VAL A 79 -8.15 0.19 -0.59
C VAL A 79 -9.41 0.91 -0.17
N GLU A 80 -9.36 1.54 0.99
CA GLU A 80 -10.45 2.36 1.51
C GLU A 80 -10.02 3.83 1.47
N VAL A 81 -10.76 4.64 0.72
CA VAL A 81 -10.59 6.09 0.69
C VAL A 81 -11.84 6.72 1.28
N THR A 82 -11.69 7.54 2.33
CA THR A 82 -12.83 8.18 3.04
C THR A 82 -13.97 7.23 3.38
N ARG A 83 -13.63 6.05 3.92
CA ARG A 83 -14.57 4.95 4.28
C ARG A 83 -15.30 4.31 3.09
N THR A 84 -14.85 4.54 1.88
CA THR A 84 -15.38 3.93 0.68
C THR A 84 -14.36 2.96 0.10
N LEU A 85 -14.77 1.73 -0.17
CA LEU A 85 -13.94 0.76 -0.88
C LEU A 85 -13.84 1.18 -2.35
N VAL A 86 -12.62 1.15 -2.88
CA VAL A 86 -12.31 1.63 -4.23
C VAL A 86 -12.02 0.45 -5.14
N LEU A 87 -12.66 0.46 -6.31
CA LEU A 87 -12.26 -0.38 -7.45
C LEU A 87 -11.20 0.37 -8.27
N ILE A 88 -10.30 -0.38 -8.86
CA ILE A 88 -9.29 0.17 -9.76
C ILE A 88 -9.90 0.27 -11.16
N ALA A 89 -9.98 1.48 -11.70
CA ALA A 89 -10.47 1.69 -13.06
C ALA A 89 -9.50 1.07 -14.08
N PRO A 90 -9.98 0.59 -15.23
CA PRO A 90 -9.13 0.18 -16.33
C PRO A 90 -8.18 1.32 -16.74
N GLY A 91 -6.92 0.99 -16.99
CA GLY A 91 -5.89 1.97 -17.35
C GLY A 91 -4.49 1.53 -16.98
N ASP A 92 -3.54 2.43 -17.21
CA ASP A 92 -2.12 2.20 -16.96
C ASP A 92 -1.72 2.77 -15.59
N TYR A 93 -1.05 1.95 -14.80
CA TYR A 93 -0.60 2.32 -13.46
C TYR A 93 0.88 2.03 -13.26
N PRO A 94 1.62 2.96 -12.67
CA PRO A 94 3.00 2.72 -12.26
C PRO A 94 3.06 1.64 -11.18
N MET A 95 4.00 0.71 -11.30
CA MET A 95 4.18 -0.39 -10.36
C MET A 95 5.64 -0.53 -9.94
N LYS A 96 5.85 -1.09 -8.77
CA LYS A 96 7.14 -1.41 -8.21
C LYS A 96 7.11 -2.85 -7.66
N LEU A 97 8.12 -3.65 -8.03
CA LEU A 97 8.33 -4.97 -7.43
C LEU A 97 8.89 -4.78 -6.02
N ILE A 98 8.21 -5.34 -5.02
CA ILE A 98 8.60 -5.24 -3.61
C ILE A 98 9.39 -6.47 -3.19
N ASN A 99 8.86 -7.64 -3.52
CA ASN A 99 9.48 -8.88 -3.15
C ASN A 99 9.31 -9.89 -4.27
N ASP A 100 10.42 -10.51 -4.63
CA ASP A 100 10.45 -11.58 -5.60
C ASP A 100 10.78 -12.87 -4.86
N VAL A 101 9.76 -13.49 -4.28
CA VAL A 101 9.92 -14.79 -3.64
C VAL A 101 10.01 -15.85 -4.72
N HIS A 102 11.12 -15.86 -5.44
CA HIS A 102 11.50 -16.97 -6.29
C HIS A 102 11.93 -18.13 -5.37
N ASN A 103 10.98 -18.91 -4.94
CA ASN A 103 11.29 -20.31 -4.69
C ASN A 103 11.64 -20.92 -6.05
N SER A 104 12.71 -21.66 -6.09
CA SER A 104 13.41 -22.22 -7.24
C SER A 104 12.58 -22.97 -8.30
N ASP A 105 11.29 -23.02 -8.17
CA ASP A 105 10.32 -23.64 -9.07
C ASP A 105 9.42 -22.58 -9.70
N SER A 106 9.98 -21.80 -10.62
CA SER A 106 9.33 -21.20 -11.81
C SER A 106 7.91 -20.61 -11.68
N SER A 107 7.38 -20.33 -10.50
CA SER A 107 6.08 -19.71 -10.40
C SER A 107 6.22 -18.21 -10.16
N LEU A 108 5.62 -17.42 -11.05
CA LEU A 108 5.34 -15.99 -10.85
C LEU A 108 4.37 -15.79 -9.65
N LEU A 109 3.89 -16.86 -9.07
CA LEU A 109 3.09 -16.89 -7.85
C LEU A 109 3.99 -16.54 -6.67
N GLY A 110 3.63 -15.48 -5.93
CA GLY A 110 4.38 -15.02 -4.77
C GLY A 110 5.16 -13.72 -4.99
N GLN A 111 5.10 -13.14 -6.18
CA GLN A 111 5.64 -11.79 -6.38
C GLN A 111 4.72 -10.76 -5.74
N GLU A 112 5.31 -9.83 -5.02
CA GLU A 112 4.63 -8.73 -4.36
C GLU A 112 4.93 -7.42 -5.08
N TYR A 113 3.90 -6.62 -5.28
CA TYR A 113 3.97 -5.34 -5.95
C TYR A 113 3.30 -4.23 -5.15
N ASP A 114 3.82 -3.02 -5.29
CA ASP A 114 3.09 -1.80 -5.00
C ASP A 114 2.61 -1.20 -6.32
N MET A 115 1.32 -0.96 -6.45
CA MET A 115 0.71 -0.24 -7.57
C MET A 115 0.32 1.16 -7.11
N LEU A 116 0.80 2.16 -7.84
CA LEU A 116 0.48 3.55 -7.55
C LEU A 116 -0.83 3.94 -8.23
N LEU A 117 -1.87 4.10 -7.44
CA LEU A 117 -3.18 4.53 -7.89
C LEU A 117 -3.24 6.06 -8.00
N THR A 118 -4.37 6.59 -8.44
CA THR A 118 -4.66 8.02 -8.43
C THR A 118 -4.55 8.57 -7.00
N ASP A 119 -4.27 9.88 -6.87
CA ASP A 119 -4.13 10.59 -5.58
C ASP A 119 -3.01 10.07 -4.66
N ASN A 120 -1.94 9.48 -5.25
CA ASN A 120 -0.80 8.91 -4.53
C ASN A 120 -1.17 7.78 -3.54
N VAL A 121 -2.27 7.13 -3.76
CA VAL A 121 -2.66 5.94 -3.00
C VAL A 121 -1.86 4.75 -3.52
N VAL A 122 -1.25 3.98 -2.62
CA VAL A 122 -0.51 2.77 -2.95
C VAL A 122 -1.34 1.56 -2.61
N TRP A 123 -1.56 0.68 -3.59
CA TRP A 123 -2.16 -0.62 -3.38
C TRP A 123 -1.08 -1.69 -3.35
N HIS A 124 -0.89 -2.30 -2.19
CA HIS A 124 0.00 -3.43 -2.02
C HIS A 124 -0.72 -4.71 -2.45
N CYS A 125 -0.14 -5.43 -3.41
CA CYS A 125 -0.75 -6.61 -4.01
C CYS A 125 0.28 -7.69 -4.33
N PHE A 126 -0.19 -8.88 -4.56
CA PHE A 126 0.61 -10.04 -4.90
C PHE A 126 -0.03 -10.83 -6.03
N THR A 127 0.77 -11.60 -6.74
CA THR A 127 0.29 -12.42 -7.84
C THR A 127 -0.54 -13.58 -7.29
N ALA A 128 -1.83 -13.59 -7.59
CA ALA A 128 -2.77 -14.64 -7.21
C ALA A 128 -2.97 -15.68 -8.31
N GLY A 129 -2.71 -15.32 -9.57
CA GLY A 129 -2.86 -16.22 -10.71
C GLY A 129 -2.20 -15.64 -11.97
N ILE A 130 -1.99 -16.52 -12.93
CA ILE A 130 -1.55 -16.20 -14.28
C ILE A 130 -2.67 -16.58 -15.21
N SER A 131 -3.13 -15.64 -16.03
CA SER A 131 -4.09 -15.94 -17.11
C SER A 131 -3.31 -16.15 -18.41
N GLU A 132 -3.56 -17.24 -19.08
CA GLU A 132 -3.03 -17.46 -20.44
C GLU A 132 -3.83 -16.67 -21.47
#